data_b9ce8390437f03985f2a210949b3a841
#
_entry.id   b9ce8390437f03985f2a210949b3a841
#
_cell.length_a   1.000
_cell.length_b   1.000
_cell.length_c   1.000
_cell.angle_alpha   90.00
_cell.angle_beta   90.00
_cell.angle_gamma   90.00
#
_symmetry.space_group_name_H-M   'P 1'
#
loop_
_entity.id
_entity.type
_entity.pdbx_description
1 polymer ?
#
loop_
_entity_poly.entity_id
_entity_poly.type
_entity_poly.pdbx_seq_one_letter_code
_entity_poly.pdbx_strand_id
1 'polypeptide(L)'
;MLKVLTKQQIEQYRDEGFIAPVRVVSEAEALSIKSQLEEVEAQFPEEINAESRNNLHLSFEFLDALAHNPVIVDAMEDLIGPDIALWASVMFIKEPSSKHYVSWHQDATYMGMD
;
A
#
# COMPACT_ATOMS: atom_id res chain seq x y z
N MET A 1 23.29 4.75 -2.01
CA MET A 1 23.01 5.22 -3.40
C MET A 1 21.50 5.12 -3.59
N LEU A 2 20.83 6.14 -4.15
CA LEU A 2 19.39 6.07 -4.41
C LEU A 2 19.08 5.00 -5.45
N LYS A 3 17.98 4.28 -5.25
CA LYS A 3 17.59 3.11 -6.04
C LYS A 3 16.44 3.43 -7.00
N VAL A 4 15.44 4.16 -6.53
CA VAL A 4 14.22 4.48 -7.26
C VAL A 4 13.95 5.98 -7.30
N LEU A 5 14.09 6.66 -6.17
CA LEU A 5 13.72 8.07 -6.06
C LEU A 5 14.86 9.00 -6.47
N THR A 6 14.51 10.15 -7.01
CA THR A 6 15.43 11.25 -7.25
C THR A 6 15.68 12.05 -5.98
N LYS A 7 16.80 12.78 -5.93
CA LYS A 7 17.08 13.71 -4.82
C LYS A 7 15.96 14.73 -4.64
N GLN A 8 15.41 15.26 -5.75
CA GLN A 8 14.32 16.22 -5.72
C GLN A 8 13.06 15.63 -5.08
N GLN A 9 12.72 14.37 -5.37
CA GLN A 9 11.58 13.70 -4.76
C GLN A 9 11.77 13.49 -3.25
N ILE A 10 13.00 13.18 -2.81
CA ILE A 10 13.30 13.06 -1.38
C ILE A 10 13.20 14.41 -0.67
N GLU A 11 13.69 15.47 -1.29
CA GLU A 11 13.55 16.84 -0.77
C GLU A 11 12.07 17.23 -0.69
N GLN A 12 11.28 16.96 -1.75
CA GLN A 12 9.84 17.18 -1.75
C GLN A 12 9.14 16.41 -0.61
N TYR A 13 9.49 15.13 -0.42
CA TYR A 13 8.91 14.35 0.69
C TYR A 13 9.21 14.96 2.05
N ARG A 14 10.41 15.47 2.26
CA ARG A 14 10.82 16.12 3.52
C ARG A 14 10.06 17.42 3.77
N ASP A 15 9.84 18.19 2.71
CA ASP A 15 9.21 19.51 2.80
C ASP A 15 7.67 19.42 2.84
N GLU A 16 7.08 18.52 2.06
CA GLU A 16 5.62 18.42 1.87
C GLU A 16 4.98 17.24 2.62
N GLY A 17 5.80 16.27 3.08
CA GLY A 17 5.33 15.06 3.77
C GLY A 17 4.82 13.94 2.84
N PHE A 18 4.84 14.14 1.53
CA PHE A 18 4.45 13.14 0.54
C PHE A 18 5.14 13.35 -0.81
N ILE A 19 5.15 12.31 -1.63
CA ILE A 19 5.51 12.37 -3.06
C ILE A 19 4.52 11.56 -3.88
N ALA A 20 4.12 12.07 -5.02
CA ALA A 20 3.29 11.38 -5.99
C ALA A 20 3.41 12.05 -7.37
N PRO A 21 3.29 11.27 -8.48
CA PRO A 21 3.18 9.82 -8.52
C PRO A 21 4.54 9.10 -8.48
N VAL A 22 4.57 7.88 -7.95
CA VAL A 22 5.67 6.93 -8.12
C VAL A 22 5.11 5.71 -8.84
N ARG A 23 5.64 5.39 -10.03
CA ARG A 23 5.16 4.23 -10.79
C ARG A 23 5.77 2.96 -10.23
N VAL A 24 4.93 2.08 -9.70
CA VAL A 24 5.34 0.80 -9.08
C VAL A 24 5.20 -0.37 -10.05
N VAL A 25 4.08 -0.44 -10.77
CA VAL A 25 3.75 -1.52 -11.70
C VAL A 25 3.27 -0.95 -13.03
N SER A 26 3.29 -1.76 -14.08
CA SER A 26 2.65 -1.43 -15.35
C SER A 26 1.13 -1.49 -15.25
N GLU A 27 0.43 -0.92 -16.23
CA GLU A 27 -1.03 -0.99 -16.32
C GLU A 27 -1.51 -2.45 -16.42
N ALA A 28 -0.82 -3.28 -17.20
CA ALA A 28 -1.17 -4.69 -17.35
C ALA A 28 -1.03 -5.47 -16.04
N GLU A 29 0.03 -5.21 -15.28
CA GLU A 29 0.22 -5.81 -13.95
C GLU A 29 -0.84 -5.32 -12.96
N ALA A 30 -1.17 -4.04 -12.96
CA ALA A 30 -2.23 -3.48 -12.12
C ALA A 30 -3.60 -4.13 -12.42
N LEU A 31 -3.94 -4.32 -13.70
CA LEU A 31 -5.16 -5.01 -14.11
C LEU A 31 -5.15 -6.50 -13.70
N SER A 32 -4.01 -7.17 -13.80
CA SER A 32 -3.86 -8.56 -13.34
C SER A 32 -4.07 -8.69 -11.84
N ILE A 33 -3.46 -7.81 -11.03
CA ILE A 33 -3.63 -7.78 -9.57
C ILE A 33 -5.09 -7.52 -9.21
N LYS A 34 -5.72 -6.57 -9.89
CA LYS A 34 -7.15 -6.26 -9.70
C LYS A 34 -8.03 -7.48 -9.98
N SER A 35 -7.81 -8.18 -11.11
CA SER A 35 -8.57 -9.39 -11.46
C SER A 35 -8.42 -10.50 -10.42
N GLN A 36 -7.20 -10.74 -9.92
CA GLN A 36 -6.95 -11.72 -8.87
C GLN A 36 -7.67 -11.33 -7.56
N LEU A 37 -7.71 -10.04 -7.21
CA LEU A 37 -8.44 -9.58 -6.05
C LEU A 37 -9.95 -9.82 -6.20
N GLU A 38 -10.53 -9.49 -7.35
CA GLU A 38 -11.94 -9.72 -7.64
C GLU A 38 -12.32 -11.21 -7.60
N GLU A 39 -11.43 -12.09 -8.08
CA GLU A 39 -11.60 -13.55 -7.97
C GLU A 39 -11.59 -14.03 -6.51
N VAL A 40 -10.67 -13.52 -5.70
CA VAL A 40 -10.56 -13.85 -4.27
C VAL A 40 -11.77 -13.34 -3.50
N GLU A 41 -12.24 -12.12 -3.76
CA GLU A 41 -13.45 -11.57 -3.15
C GLU A 41 -14.71 -12.40 -3.53
N ALA A 42 -14.80 -12.86 -4.78
CA ALA A 42 -15.91 -13.71 -5.23
C ALA A 42 -15.87 -15.12 -4.62
N GLN A 43 -14.66 -15.66 -4.38
CA GLN A 43 -14.46 -16.99 -3.81
C GLN A 43 -14.66 -17.02 -2.28
N PHE A 44 -14.30 -15.96 -1.59
CA PHE A 44 -14.28 -15.86 -0.13
C PHE A 44 -15.06 -14.64 0.40
N PRO A 45 -16.36 -14.50 0.03
CA PRO A 45 -17.12 -13.29 0.35
C PRO A 45 -17.38 -13.09 1.86
N GLU A 46 -17.38 -14.16 2.63
CA GLU A 46 -17.56 -14.08 4.09
C GLU A 46 -16.25 -13.80 4.81
N GLU A 47 -15.15 -14.34 4.31
CA GLU A 47 -13.82 -14.19 4.89
C GLU A 47 -13.18 -12.83 4.54
N ILE A 48 -13.46 -12.30 3.33
CA ILE A 48 -12.93 -11.03 2.84
C ILE A 48 -14.01 -9.95 2.90
N ASN A 49 -14.51 -9.70 4.09
CA ASN A 49 -15.40 -8.58 4.37
C ASN A 49 -14.58 -7.35 4.82
N ALA A 50 -15.25 -6.22 5.08
CA ALA A 50 -14.60 -4.97 5.47
C ALA A 50 -13.73 -5.10 6.74
N GLU A 51 -14.06 -6.00 7.66
CA GLU A 51 -13.32 -6.23 8.90
C GLU A 51 -12.10 -7.14 8.70
N SER A 52 -12.16 -8.05 7.71
CA SER A 52 -11.14 -9.07 7.44
C SER A 52 -10.14 -8.67 6.35
N ARG A 53 -10.22 -7.46 5.80
CA ARG A 53 -9.33 -6.96 4.75
C ARG A 53 -7.95 -6.53 5.25
N ASN A 54 -7.59 -6.93 6.46
CA ASN A 54 -6.30 -6.65 7.06
C ASN A 54 -5.32 -7.80 6.81
N ASN A 55 -4.08 -7.46 6.45
CA ASN A 55 -2.98 -8.40 6.30
C ASN A 55 -3.23 -9.55 5.30
N LEU A 56 -4.01 -9.30 4.26
CA LEU A 56 -4.30 -10.29 3.21
C LEU A 56 -3.03 -10.77 2.48
N HIS A 57 -1.94 -10.02 2.54
CA HIS A 57 -0.63 -10.44 2.03
C HIS A 57 -0.10 -11.70 2.73
N LEU A 58 -0.53 -12.00 3.96
CA LEU A 58 -0.17 -13.23 4.66
C LEU A 58 -0.93 -14.47 4.15
N SER A 59 -2.00 -14.27 3.39
CA SER A 59 -2.87 -15.35 2.90
C SER A 59 -2.82 -15.52 1.38
N PHE A 60 -2.44 -14.48 0.64
CA PHE A 60 -2.47 -14.48 -0.82
C PHE A 60 -1.12 -14.06 -1.39
N GLU A 61 -0.49 -14.99 -2.14
CA GLU A 61 0.85 -14.82 -2.70
C GLU A 61 0.98 -13.56 -3.59
N PHE A 62 -0.04 -13.24 -4.39
CA PHE A 62 0.01 -12.06 -5.26
C PHE A 62 0.00 -10.73 -4.48
N LEU A 63 -0.63 -10.70 -3.30
CA LEU A 63 -0.59 -9.54 -2.41
C LEU A 63 0.72 -9.48 -1.63
N ASP A 64 1.28 -10.61 -1.25
CA ASP A 64 2.62 -10.68 -0.68
C ASP A 64 3.67 -10.20 -1.69
N ALA A 65 3.60 -10.68 -2.92
CA ALA A 65 4.47 -10.23 -4.01
C ALA A 65 4.34 -8.71 -4.28
N LEU A 66 3.13 -8.15 -4.19
CA LEU A 66 2.92 -6.71 -4.31
C LEU A 66 3.55 -5.95 -3.12
N ALA A 67 3.33 -6.42 -1.90
CA ALA A 67 3.89 -5.81 -0.68
C ALA A 67 5.43 -5.81 -0.69
N HIS A 68 6.04 -6.85 -1.25
CA HIS A 68 7.49 -6.99 -1.41
C HIS A 68 8.00 -6.55 -2.79
N ASN A 69 7.20 -5.84 -3.57
CA ASN A 69 7.63 -5.34 -4.88
C ASN A 69 8.91 -4.51 -4.74
N PRO A 70 9.99 -4.83 -5.48
CA PRO A 70 11.28 -4.15 -5.34
C PRO A 70 11.20 -2.63 -5.50
N VAL A 71 10.32 -2.13 -6.37
CA VAL A 71 10.14 -0.68 -6.55
C VAL A 71 9.57 -0.02 -5.31
N ILE A 72 8.62 -0.69 -4.62
CA ILE A 72 8.06 -0.19 -3.35
C ILE A 72 9.14 -0.21 -2.27
N VAL A 73 9.77 -1.37 -2.09
CA VAL A 73 10.80 -1.55 -1.05
C VAL A 73 11.96 -0.59 -1.23
N ASP A 74 12.49 -0.48 -2.45
CA ASP A 74 13.61 0.39 -2.76
C ASP A 74 13.25 1.89 -2.64
N ALA A 75 12.02 2.29 -2.99
CA ALA A 75 11.55 3.65 -2.77
C ALA A 75 11.42 3.98 -1.27
N MET A 76 10.94 3.04 -0.47
CA MET A 76 10.87 3.21 0.98
C MET A 76 12.26 3.26 1.60
N GLU A 77 13.19 2.41 1.15
CA GLU A 77 14.59 2.46 1.59
C GLU A 77 15.26 3.81 1.27
N ASP A 78 14.96 4.39 0.11
CA ASP A 78 15.46 5.71 -0.28
C ASP A 78 14.97 6.83 0.67
N LEU A 79 13.79 6.65 1.29
CA LEU A 79 13.21 7.64 2.21
C LEU A 79 13.63 7.46 3.67
N ILE A 80 13.60 6.23 4.17
CA ILE A 80 13.74 5.92 5.61
C ILE A 80 14.93 5.02 5.94
N GLY A 81 15.72 4.59 4.93
CA GLY A 81 16.87 3.72 5.12
C GLY A 81 16.54 2.23 5.02
N PRO A 82 17.57 1.36 5.12
CA PRO A 82 17.44 -0.07 4.81
C PRO A 82 16.76 -0.92 5.89
N ASP A 83 16.66 -0.42 7.12
CA ASP A 83 16.07 -1.15 8.24
C ASP A 83 14.56 -0.95 8.26
N ILE A 84 13.86 -1.58 7.31
CA ILE A 84 12.43 -1.46 7.12
C ILE A 84 11.73 -2.80 7.38
N ALA A 85 10.51 -2.73 7.88
CA ALA A 85 9.63 -3.87 8.05
C ALA A 85 8.21 -3.52 7.60
N LEU A 86 7.53 -4.48 6.98
CA LEU A 86 6.11 -4.34 6.69
C LEU A 86 5.32 -4.51 7.98
N TRP A 87 4.77 -3.41 8.49
CA TRP A 87 3.94 -3.40 9.69
C TRP A 87 2.61 -4.10 9.47
N ALA A 88 1.90 -3.69 8.43
CA ALA A 88 0.59 -4.23 8.07
C ALA A 88 0.27 -3.87 6.61
N SER A 89 -0.67 -4.61 6.03
CA SER A 89 -1.36 -4.19 4.82
C SER A 89 -2.87 -4.12 5.06
N VAL A 90 -3.49 -3.05 4.64
CA VAL A 90 -4.94 -2.84 4.79
C VAL A 90 -5.52 -2.43 3.45
N MET A 91 -6.62 -3.07 3.08
CA MET A 91 -7.31 -2.74 1.84
C MET A 91 -8.50 -1.82 2.12
N PHE A 92 -8.34 -0.54 1.84
CA PHE A 92 -9.41 0.44 1.89
C PHE A 92 -10.10 0.52 0.53
N ILE A 93 -11.21 -0.19 0.38
CA ILE A 93 -11.99 -0.18 -0.86
C ILE A 93 -13.19 0.73 -0.66
N LYS A 94 -13.28 1.73 -1.53
CA LYS A 94 -14.40 2.66 -1.57
C LYS A 94 -15.14 2.46 -2.88
N GLU A 95 -16.35 1.96 -2.79
CA GLU A 95 -17.22 1.74 -3.95
C GLU A 95 -17.61 3.06 -4.62
N PRO A 96 -17.81 3.06 -5.94
CA PRO A 96 -18.29 4.22 -6.66
C PRO A 96 -19.58 4.77 -6.03
N SER A 97 -19.68 6.08 -5.88
CA SER A 97 -20.82 6.77 -5.27
C SER A 97 -21.07 6.46 -3.78
N SER A 98 -20.16 5.77 -3.11
CA SER A 98 -20.22 5.56 -1.67
C SER A 98 -20.19 6.90 -0.93
N LYS A 99 -21.01 7.02 0.12
CA LYS A 99 -21.01 8.17 1.04
C LYS A 99 -19.97 8.07 2.14
N HIS A 100 -19.28 6.93 2.22
CA HIS A 100 -18.24 6.72 3.21
C HIS A 100 -17.03 7.60 2.89
N TYR A 101 -16.44 8.18 3.92
CA TYR A 101 -15.19 8.94 3.85
C TYR A 101 -14.36 8.67 5.09
N VAL A 102 -13.06 8.82 4.94
CA VAL A 102 -12.13 8.80 6.06
C VAL A 102 -11.82 10.26 6.41
N SER A 103 -12.02 10.65 7.66
CA SER A 103 -11.67 11.99 8.14
C SER A 103 -10.15 12.16 8.18
N TRP A 104 -9.71 13.42 8.13
CA TRP A 104 -8.31 13.76 8.37
C TRP A 104 -7.87 13.29 9.75
N HIS A 105 -6.75 12.59 9.82
CA HIS A 105 -6.22 12.03 11.06
C HIS A 105 -4.71 11.87 10.98
N GLN A 106 -4.11 11.53 12.11
CA GLN A 106 -2.72 11.05 12.23
C GLN A 106 -2.76 9.63 12.82
N ASP A 107 -2.10 8.70 12.17
CA ASP A 107 -2.08 7.29 12.58
C ASP A 107 -1.47 7.10 13.97
N ALA A 108 -0.47 7.89 14.33
CA ALA A 108 0.14 7.86 15.66
C ALA A 108 -0.87 8.00 16.81
N THR A 109 -2.01 8.65 16.58
CA THR A 109 -3.05 8.87 17.61
C THR A 109 -3.62 7.56 18.18
N TYR A 110 -3.66 6.49 17.40
CA TYR A 110 -4.22 5.20 17.81
C TYR A 110 -3.23 4.02 17.72
N MET A 111 -2.01 4.24 17.23
CA MET A 111 -0.99 3.20 17.19
C MET A 111 -0.20 3.07 18.49
N GLY A 112 -0.40 3.99 19.47
CA GLY A 112 0.29 3.96 20.76
C GLY A 112 1.81 4.10 20.63
N MET A 113 2.27 4.76 19.60
CA MET A 113 3.68 5.11 19.41
C MET A 113 3.90 6.53 19.94
N ASP A 114 4.71 6.64 20.97
CA ASP A 114 5.15 7.90 21.60
C ASP A 114 6.34 8.50 20.84
#